data_da2a1ab18e0971adc86a4ec1debcbf16
#
_entry.id   da2a1ab18e0971adc86a4ec1debcbf16
#
_cell.length_a   1.000
_cell.length_b   1.000
_cell.length_c   1.000
_cell.angle_alpha   90.00
_cell.angle_beta   90.00
_cell.angle_gamma   90.00
#
_symmetry.space_group_name_H-M   'P 1'
#
loop_
_entity.id
_entity.type
_entity.pdbx_description
1 polymer ?
#
loop_
_entity_poly.entity_id
_entity_poly.type
_entity_poly.pdbx_seq_one_letter_code
_entity_poly.pdbx_strand_id
1 'polypeptide(L)'
;GVIVGNKSTLSAPQYKDENNPELLKTFNYIVVNPPFSDKSWMDGITIPDSYGRYSETVLGVPPEKNGDYAWLLHVLKSLKSNGKAAVILPHGVLFRGNAEAEIRKKIIDRGYIKGIIGLPANLFYGTGIPACILVLDKEDSAERTGIFMVDASKGYVKDGNKNRLREQDIHKIVTDRKSVV
;
A
#
# COMPACT_ATOMS: atom_id res chain seq x y z
N GLY A 1 10.00 19.11 6.43
CA GLY A 1 8.97 19.63 7.31
C GLY A 1 7.71 18.75 7.28
N VAL A 2 6.88 18.82 8.31
CA VAL A 2 5.58 18.14 8.35
C VAL A 2 4.53 19.05 7.71
N ILE A 3 3.83 18.53 6.69
CA ILE A 3 2.68 19.23 6.09
C ILE A 3 1.42 18.56 6.63
N VAL A 4 0.61 19.32 7.33
CA VAL A 4 -0.69 18.86 7.84
C VAL A 4 -1.80 19.55 7.04
N GLY A 5 -2.56 18.75 6.32
CA GLY A 5 -3.75 19.22 5.61
C GLY A 5 -5.03 18.80 6.34
N ASN A 6 -6.09 19.55 6.16
CA ASN A 6 -7.42 19.22 6.68
C ASN A 6 -8.36 18.58 5.65
N LYS A 7 -7.81 18.18 4.49
CA LYS A 7 -8.50 17.45 3.42
C LYS A 7 -7.85 16.08 3.21
N SER A 8 -8.58 15.18 2.58
CA SER A 8 -8.03 13.87 2.21
C SER A 8 -6.78 14.03 1.32
N THR A 9 -5.73 13.29 1.62
CA THR A 9 -4.52 13.23 0.78
C THR A 9 -4.83 12.77 -0.65
N LEU A 10 -5.88 11.97 -0.83
CA LEU A 10 -6.27 11.50 -2.17
C LEU A 10 -6.91 12.62 -2.99
N SER A 11 -7.85 13.41 -2.41
CA SER A 11 -8.52 14.49 -3.14
C SER A 11 -7.70 15.80 -3.20
N ALA A 12 -6.85 16.05 -2.19
CA ALA A 12 -6.04 17.25 -2.11
C ALA A 12 -4.59 16.94 -1.68
N PRO A 13 -3.80 16.24 -2.53
CA PRO A 13 -2.41 15.94 -2.20
C PRO A 13 -1.61 17.20 -1.92
N GLN A 14 -0.91 17.23 -0.78
CA GLN A 14 -0.13 18.40 -0.35
C GLN A 14 1.30 18.40 -0.93
N TYR A 15 1.85 17.21 -1.19
CA TYR A 15 3.19 17.09 -1.76
C TYR A 15 3.13 17.16 -3.28
N LYS A 16 3.56 18.30 -3.82
CA LYS A 16 3.64 18.57 -5.25
C LYS A 16 5.09 18.58 -5.72
N ASP A 17 5.30 18.34 -7.00
CA ASP A 17 6.59 18.54 -7.63
C ASP A 17 6.97 20.03 -7.58
N GLU A 18 8.24 20.32 -7.29
CA GLU A 18 8.72 21.69 -7.07
C GLU A 18 8.77 22.50 -8.39
N ASN A 19 8.94 21.82 -9.52
CA ASN A 19 9.03 22.43 -10.83
C ASN A 19 7.69 22.42 -11.59
N ASN A 20 6.79 21.50 -11.23
CA ASN A 20 5.47 21.40 -11.84
C ASN A 20 4.41 21.05 -10.79
N PRO A 21 3.71 22.03 -10.22
CA PRO A 21 2.69 21.82 -9.18
C PRO A 21 1.48 20.96 -9.61
N GLU A 22 1.32 20.69 -10.90
CA GLU A 22 0.30 19.77 -11.42
C GLU A 22 0.70 18.30 -11.24
N LEU A 23 1.96 18.03 -10.93
CA LEU A 23 2.48 16.70 -10.67
C LEU A 23 2.63 16.45 -9.16
N LEU A 24 2.54 15.17 -8.79
CA LEU A 24 2.87 14.75 -7.43
C LEU A 24 4.39 14.72 -7.24
N LYS A 25 4.84 15.16 -6.05
CA LYS A 25 6.23 14.94 -5.63
C LYS A 25 6.52 13.44 -5.55
N THR A 26 7.69 13.04 -6.03
CA THR A 26 8.14 11.65 -5.96
C THR A 26 9.20 11.46 -4.89
N PHE A 27 9.18 10.29 -4.24
CA PHE A 27 10.03 9.95 -3.11
C PHE A 27 10.83 8.68 -3.37
N ASN A 28 11.99 8.59 -2.74
CA ASN A 28 12.80 7.37 -2.74
C ASN A 28 12.17 6.30 -1.81
N TYR A 29 11.60 6.75 -0.67
CA TYR A 29 11.00 5.86 0.33
C TYR A 29 9.64 6.41 0.78
N ILE A 30 8.66 5.52 0.86
CA ILE A 30 7.33 5.81 1.41
C ILE A 30 6.95 4.73 2.41
N VAL A 31 6.55 5.14 3.61
CA VAL A 31 5.95 4.25 4.61
C VAL A 31 4.60 4.83 4.99
N VAL A 32 3.53 4.03 4.86
CA VAL A 32 2.17 4.52 5.09
C VAL A 32 1.27 3.45 5.68
N ASN A 33 0.41 3.89 6.61
CA ASN A 33 -0.72 3.14 7.12
C ASN A 33 -2.00 3.93 6.80
N PRO A 34 -2.59 3.74 5.63
CA PRO A 34 -3.78 4.47 5.22
C PRO A 34 -5.03 3.98 5.96
N PRO A 35 -6.14 4.73 5.94
CA PRO A 35 -7.41 4.26 6.45
C PRO A 35 -7.86 3.01 5.68
N PHE A 36 -8.31 1.97 6.42
CA PHE A 36 -8.74 0.71 5.81
C PHE A 36 -10.15 0.83 5.24
N SER A 37 -10.31 0.33 4.01
CA SER A 37 -11.60 0.20 3.33
C SER A 37 -12.42 1.50 3.30
N ASP A 38 -11.75 2.61 3.06
CA ASP A 38 -12.37 3.93 2.96
C ASP A 38 -13.44 3.93 1.87
N LYS A 39 -14.69 4.16 2.26
CA LYS A 39 -15.85 4.17 1.35
C LYS A 39 -16.06 5.52 0.66
N SER A 40 -15.40 6.57 1.15
CA SER A 40 -15.50 7.94 0.67
C SER A 40 -14.22 8.41 -0.03
N TRP A 41 -13.36 7.49 -0.44
CA TRP A 41 -12.07 7.84 -1.03
C TRP A 41 -12.18 8.69 -2.30
N MET A 42 -13.30 8.58 -3.04
CA MET A 42 -13.56 9.35 -4.26
C MET A 42 -14.07 10.77 -4.01
N ASP A 43 -14.42 11.13 -2.78
CA ASP A 43 -14.99 12.45 -2.48
C ASP A 43 -14.00 13.56 -2.90
N GLY A 44 -14.44 14.39 -3.85
CA GLY A 44 -13.62 15.45 -4.45
C GLY A 44 -12.60 14.99 -5.50
N ILE A 45 -12.70 13.76 -5.99
CA ILE A 45 -11.86 13.22 -7.08
C ILE A 45 -12.71 13.05 -8.34
N THR A 46 -12.20 13.54 -9.46
CA THR A 46 -12.78 13.34 -10.79
C THR A 46 -11.99 12.26 -11.54
N ILE A 47 -12.67 11.38 -12.28
CA ILE A 47 -12.04 10.36 -13.13
C ILE A 47 -12.23 10.78 -14.59
N PRO A 48 -11.18 10.82 -15.41
CA PRO A 48 -9.79 10.50 -15.10
C PRO A 48 -9.16 11.49 -14.11
N ASP A 49 -8.31 10.96 -13.22
CA ASP A 49 -7.64 11.74 -12.19
C ASP A 49 -6.56 12.64 -12.80
N SER A 50 -6.53 13.90 -12.37
CA SER A 50 -5.57 14.91 -12.87
C SER A 50 -4.11 14.52 -12.68
N TYR A 51 -3.81 13.72 -11.65
CA TYR A 51 -2.46 13.20 -11.40
C TYR A 51 -2.16 11.89 -12.14
N GLY A 52 -3.12 11.34 -12.89
CA GLY A 52 -2.97 10.07 -13.61
C GLY A 52 -2.75 8.86 -12.70
N ARG A 53 -3.33 8.86 -11.49
CA ARG A 53 -3.27 7.73 -10.56
C ARG A 53 -4.29 6.66 -10.92
N TYR A 54 -5.50 7.10 -11.29
CA TYR A 54 -6.67 6.27 -11.53
C TYR A 54 -7.04 6.33 -13.01
N SER A 55 -6.58 5.35 -13.77
CA SER A 55 -6.78 5.30 -15.21
C SER A 55 -6.82 3.85 -15.68
N GLU A 56 -7.84 3.50 -16.45
CA GLU A 56 -8.00 2.17 -17.04
C GLU A 56 -6.83 1.79 -17.96
N THR A 57 -6.23 2.77 -18.61
CA THR A 57 -5.10 2.55 -19.53
C THR A 57 -3.77 2.33 -18.81
N VAL A 58 -3.67 2.65 -17.53
CA VAL A 58 -2.41 2.52 -16.76
C VAL A 58 -2.49 1.34 -15.81
N LEU A 59 -3.11 1.50 -14.66
CA LEU A 59 -3.24 0.42 -13.66
C LEU A 59 -4.70 0.06 -13.39
N GLY A 60 -5.64 0.95 -13.64
CA GLY A 60 -7.07 0.77 -13.43
C GLY A 60 -7.67 1.81 -12.51
N VAL A 61 -8.98 1.75 -12.34
CA VAL A 61 -9.76 2.58 -11.41
C VAL A 61 -10.24 1.69 -10.27
N PRO A 62 -9.90 2.01 -9.01
CA PRO A 62 -10.35 1.26 -7.85
C PRO A 62 -11.88 1.28 -7.70
N PRO A 63 -12.48 0.28 -7.01
CA PRO A 63 -13.90 0.28 -6.76
C PRO A 63 -14.35 1.52 -5.97
N GLU A 64 -15.48 2.12 -6.35
CA GLU A 64 -16.02 3.33 -5.71
C GLU A 64 -16.16 3.21 -4.19
N LYS A 65 -16.56 2.04 -3.69
CA LYS A 65 -16.85 1.81 -2.26
C LYS A 65 -15.68 1.21 -1.47
N ASN A 66 -14.46 1.20 -2.04
CA ASN A 66 -13.28 0.70 -1.33
C ASN A 66 -12.00 1.39 -1.80
N GLY A 67 -11.38 2.17 -0.91
CA GLY A 67 -10.21 2.99 -1.20
C GLY A 67 -8.86 2.29 -1.03
N ASP A 68 -8.79 1.01 -0.65
CA ASP A 68 -7.52 0.36 -0.37
C ASP A 68 -6.56 0.43 -1.56
N TYR A 69 -7.04 0.13 -2.76
CA TYR A 69 -6.26 0.26 -3.98
C TYR A 69 -6.05 1.72 -4.43
N ALA A 70 -6.95 2.64 -4.06
CA ALA A 70 -6.74 4.06 -4.35
C ALA A 70 -5.50 4.60 -3.62
N TRP A 71 -5.32 4.23 -2.36
CA TRP A 71 -4.13 4.54 -1.58
C TRP A 71 -2.88 3.87 -2.16
N LEU A 72 -2.98 2.60 -2.55
CA LEU A 72 -1.86 1.87 -3.16
C LEU A 72 -1.39 2.52 -4.47
N LEU A 73 -2.33 2.90 -5.34
CA LEU A 73 -2.03 3.59 -6.60
C LEU A 73 -1.45 4.99 -6.38
N HIS A 74 -1.94 5.71 -5.36
CA HIS A 74 -1.35 7.00 -4.97
C HIS A 74 0.11 6.85 -4.52
N VAL A 75 0.40 5.85 -3.69
CA VAL A 75 1.78 5.53 -3.28
C VAL A 75 2.64 5.19 -4.49
N LEU A 76 2.17 4.31 -5.37
CA LEU A 76 2.91 3.92 -6.58
C LEU A 76 3.19 5.14 -7.48
N LYS A 77 2.24 6.06 -7.62
CA LYS A 77 2.44 7.30 -8.41
C LYS A 77 3.45 8.24 -7.76
N SER A 78 3.52 8.24 -6.44
CA SER A 78 4.44 9.07 -5.66
C SER A 78 5.82 8.43 -5.44
N LEU A 79 6.08 7.25 -5.97
CA LEU A 79 7.41 6.62 -5.94
C LEU A 79 8.23 7.00 -7.17
N LYS A 80 9.51 7.29 -6.96
CA LYS A 80 10.51 7.39 -8.04
C LYS A 80 10.66 6.05 -8.77
N SER A 81 11.31 6.06 -9.92
CA SER A 81 11.56 4.87 -10.75
C SER A 81 12.35 3.77 -10.03
N ASN A 82 13.14 4.11 -9.03
CA ASN A 82 13.88 3.22 -8.14
C ASN A 82 13.38 3.27 -6.68
N GLY A 83 12.19 3.84 -6.47
CA GLY A 83 11.61 4.05 -5.14
C GLY A 83 11.07 2.77 -4.51
N LYS A 84 11.05 2.76 -3.17
CA LYS A 84 10.60 1.63 -2.35
C LYS A 84 9.53 2.09 -1.37
N ALA A 85 8.53 1.23 -1.10
CA ALA A 85 7.52 1.55 -0.10
C ALA A 85 7.12 0.34 0.75
N ALA A 86 6.61 0.64 1.94
CA ALA A 86 5.89 -0.29 2.80
C ALA A 86 4.49 0.27 3.05
N VAL A 87 3.47 -0.47 2.64
CA VAL A 87 2.07 -0.05 2.73
C VAL A 87 1.31 -1.07 3.56
N ILE A 88 0.70 -0.64 4.65
CA ILE A 88 -0.16 -1.50 5.48
C ILE A 88 -1.57 -1.47 4.91
N LEU A 89 -2.11 -2.62 4.58
CA LEU A 89 -3.45 -2.77 3.99
C LEU A 89 -4.17 -3.98 4.59
N PRO A 90 -5.51 -4.02 4.57
CA PRO A 90 -6.25 -5.21 5.00
C PRO A 90 -5.99 -6.39 4.07
N HIS A 91 -6.00 -7.61 4.60
CA HIS A 91 -5.76 -8.84 3.82
C HIS A 91 -6.64 -8.97 2.57
N GLY A 92 -7.82 -8.35 2.57
CA GLY A 92 -8.73 -8.34 1.42
C GLY A 92 -8.08 -7.90 0.11
N VAL A 93 -7.06 -7.03 0.14
CA VAL A 93 -6.35 -6.60 -1.07
C VAL A 93 -5.65 -7.74 -1.80
N LEU A 94 -5.39 -8.86 -1.13
CA LEU A 94 -4.70 -10.02 -1.71
C LEU A 94 -5.62 -10.91 -2.55
N PHE A 95 -6.94 -10.90 -2.30
CA PHE A 95 -7.85 -11.87 -2.91
C PHE A 95 -9.17 -11.30 -3.43
N ARG A 96 -9.56 -10.05 -3.12
CA ARG A 96 -10.78 -9.47 -3.68
C ARG A 96 -10.71 -9.46 -5.21
N GLY A 97 -11.87 -9.74 -5.84
CA GLY A 97 -12.03 -9.87 -7.28
C GLY A 97 -12.30 -8.56 -8.02
N ASN A 98 -12.85 -8.66 -9.22
CA ASN A 98 -13.26 -7.56 -10.09
C ASN A 98 -12.13 -6.54 -10.35
N ALA A 99 -12.41 -5.24 -10.28
CA ALA A 99 -11.44 -4.18 -10.55
C ALA A 99 -10.15 -4.31 -9.71
N GLU A 100 -10.24 -4.74 -8.44
CA GLU A 100 -9.07 -4.95 -7.61
C GLU A 100 -8.18 -6.09 -8.11
N ALA A 101 -8.76 -7.16 -8.64
CA ALA A 101 -8.00 -8.27 -9.23
C ALA A 101 -7.22 -7.83 -10.47
N GLU A 102 -7.85 -7.03 -11.33
CA GLU A 102 -7.21 -6.49 -12.54
C GLU A 102 -6.07 -5.52 -12.19
N ILE A 103 -6.29 -4.63 -11.23
CA ILE A 103 -5.24 -3.72 -10.74
C ILE A 103 -4.08 -4.52 -10.14
N ARG A 104 -4.38 -5.50 -9.29
CA ARG A 104 -3.39 -6.37 -8.65
C ARG A 104 -2.55 -7.10 -9.70
N LYS A 105 -3.20 -7.69 -10.70
CA LYS A 105 -2.52 -8.34 -11.82
C LYS A 105 -1.55 -7.41 -12.51
N LYS A 106 -2.00 -6.22 -12.90
CA LYS A 106 -1.14 -5.22 -13.57
C LYS A 106 0.04 -4.76 -12.71
N ILE A 107 -0.11 -4.68 -11.38
CA ILE A 107 0.96 -4.33 -10.44
C ILE A 107 1.98 -5.47 -10.34
N ILE A 108 1.50 -6.72 -10.30
CA ILE A 108 2.34 -7.93 -10.28
C ILE A 108 3.11 -8.07 -11.60
N ASP A 109 2.44 -7.94 -12.73
CA ASP A 109 3.04 -8.04 -14.07
C ASP A 109 4.17 -7.01 -14.29
N ARG A 110 4.09 -5.86 -13.60
CA ARG A 110 5.17 -4.85 -13.59
C ARG A 110 6.27 -5.12 -12.57
N GLY A 111 6.17 -6.19 -11.81
CA GLY A 111 7.13 -6.55 -10.77
C GLY A 111 7.21 -5.57 -9.60
N TYR A 112 6.20 -4.72 -9.37
CA TYR A 112 6.27 -3.70 -8.32
C TYR A 112 6.12 -4.25 -6.90
N ILE A 113 5.51 -5.43 -6.73
CA ILE A 113 5.43 -6.08 -5.43
C ILE A 113 6.66 -6.95 -5.23
N LYS A 114 7.50 -6.56 -4.28
CA LYS A 114 8.69 -7.33 -3.89
C LYS A 114 8.36 -8.37 -2.84
N GLY A 115 7.46 -8.05 -1.91
CA GLY A 115 7.11 -8.96 -0.83
C GLY A 115 5.77 -8.65 -0.17
N ILE A 116 5.25 -9.65 0.54
CA ILE A 116 4.02 -9.58 1.32
C ILE A 116 4.31 -10.13 2.71
N ILE A 117 3.98 -9.36 3.75
CA ILE A 117 4.14 -9.78 5.14
C ILE A 117 2.74 -9.84 5.77
N GLY A 118 2.26 -11.04 6.07
CA GLY A 118 0.99 -11.26 6.78
C GLY A 118 1.14 -10.94 8.25
N LEU A 119 0.30 -10.05 8.78
CA LEU A 119 0.32 -9.61 10.17
C LEU A 119 -0.76 -10.30 11.01
N PRO A 120 -0.60 -10.39 12.35
CA PRO A 120 -1.65 -10.88 13.22
C PRO A 120 -2.93 -10.03 13.14
N ALA A 121 -4.09 -10.67 13.32
CA ALA A 121 -5.34 -9.94 13.52
C ALA A 121 -5.29 -9.08 14.80
N ASN A 122 -6.20 -8.15 14.94
CA ASN A 122 -6.33 -7.28 16.13
C ASN A 122 -5.08 -6.47 16.51
N LEU A 123 -4.20 -6.13 15.55
CA LEU A 123 -3.06 -5.24 15.81
C LEU A 123 -3.46 -3.76 15.84
N PHE A 124 -4.44 -3.35 15.02
CA PHE A 124 -4.78 -1.95 14.80
C PHE A 124 -6.00 -1.52 15.59
N TYR A 125 -6.01 -0.28 16.07
CA TYR A 125 -7.17 0.29 16.74
C TYR A 125 -8.36 0.40 15.79
N GLY A 126 -9.57 0.22 16.32
CA GLY A 126 -10.81 0.35 15.54
C GLY A 126 -11.17 -0.84 14.64
N THR A 127 -10.30 -1.83 14.50
CA THR A 127 -10.58 -3.02 13.68
C THR A 127 -9.96 -4.29 14.25
N GLY A 128 -10.65 -5.42 14.02
CA GLY A 128 -10.12 -6.76 14.28
C GLY A 128 -9.56 -7.43 13.02
N ILE A 129 -9.63 -6.76 11.87
CA ILE A 129 -9.30 -7.35 10.56
C ILE A 129 -7.79 -7.61 10.50
N PRO A 130 -7.36 -8.79 10.02
CA PRO A 130 -5.95 -9.04 9.75
C PRO A 130 -5.47 -8.14 8.61
N ALA A 131 -4.25 -7.63 8.76
CA ALA A 131 -3.61 -6.78 7.77
C ALA A 131 -2.34 -7.43 7.21
N CYS A 132 -1.85 -6.90 6.12
CA CYS A 132 -0.55 -7.22 5.56
C CYS A 132 0.26 -5.95 5.27
N ILE A 133 1.57 -6.11 5.18
CA ILE A 133 2.45 -5.09 4.62
C ILE A 133 2.77 -5.50 3.18
N LEU A 134 2.41 -4.66 2.22
CA LEU A 134 2.91 -4.77 0.86
C LEU A 134 4.25 -4.03 0.77
N VAL A 135 5.30 -4.77 0.45
CA VAL A 135 6.63 -4.23 0.19
C VAL A 135 6.73 -3.96 -1.31
N LEU A 136 6.74 -2.70 -1.67
CA LEU A 136 6.88 -2.25 -3.06
C LEU A 136 8.34 -1.88 -3.33
N ASP A 137 8.82 -2.23 -4.50
CA ASP A 137 10.16 -1.88 -4.97
C ASP A 137 10.14 -1.78 -6.49
N LYS A 138 10.35 -0.57 -7.00
CA LYS A 138 10.39 -0.32 -8.45
C LYS A 138 11.78 -0.55 -9.05
N GLU A 139 12.83 -0.60 -8.20
CA GLU A 139 14.18 -0.92 -8.66
C GLU A 139 14.21 -2.35 -9.18
N ASP A 140 14.77 -2.53 -10.36
CA ASP A 140 14.89 -3.84 -11.05
C ASP A 140 13.56 -4.61 -11.15
N SER A 141 12.45 -3.89 -11.20
CA SER A 141 11.11 -4.50 -11.16
C SER A 141 10.84 -5.36 -12.40
N ALA A 142 11.39 -5.01 -13.56
CA ALA A 142 11.24 -5.78 -14.80
C ALA A 142 11.93 -7.16 -14.76
N GLU A 143 12.93 -7.32 -13.90
CA GLU A 143 13.70 -8.56 -13.74
C GLU A 143 13.12 -9.43 -12.61
N ARG A 144 12.14 -8.94 -11.86
CA ARG A 144 11.58 -9.63 -10.70
C ARG A 144 10.70 -10.80 -11.14
N THR A 145 11.13 -12.01 -10.79
CA THR A 145 10.43 -13.26 -11.14
C THR A 145 9.59 -13.85 -10.02
N GLY A 146 9.64 -13.26 -8.80
CA GLY A 146 8.90 -13.77 -7.65
C GLY A 146 8.60 -12.70 -6.60
N ILE A 147 7.69 -13.05 -5.69
CA ILE A 147 7.29 -12.25 -4.54
C ILE A 147 7.62 -13.04 -3.28
N PHE A 148 8.45 -12.50 -2.39
CA PHE A 148 8.66 -13.17 -1.11
C PHE A 148 7.44 -13.03 -0.20
N MET A 149 7.15 -14.07 0.59
CA MET A 149 6.02 -14.05 1.52
C MET A 149 6.50 -14.41 2.93
N VAL A 150 6.07 -13.63 3.92
CA VAL A 150 6.34 -13.88 5.33
C VAL A 150 5.01 -14.01 6.06
N ASP A 151 4.76 -15.16 6.69
CA ASP A 151 3.63 -15.35 7.59
C ASP A 151 4.04 -15.00 9.04
N ALA A 152 3.72 -13.78 9.46
CA ALA A 152 3.90 -13.31 10.83
C ALA A 152 2.60 -13.37 11.66
N SER A 153 1.55 -14.02 11.18
CA SER A 153 0.21 -14.00 11.78
C SER A 153 0.16 -14.56 13.20
N LYS A 154 1.12 -15.40 13.59
CA LYS A 154 1.19 -16.07 14.90
C LYS A 154 2.20 -15.44 15.88
N GLY A 155 3.01 -14.49 15.43
CA GLY A 155 4.05 -13.83 16.24
C GLY A 155 3.48 -12.60 16.97
N TYR A 156 2.88 -12.78 18.14
CA TYR A 156 2.35 -11.66 18.94
C TYR A 156 2.17 -12.04 20.41
N VAL A 157 1.91 -11.03 21.23
CA VAL A 157 1.45 -11.17 22.62
C VAL A 157 0.10 -10.45 22.76
N LYS A 158 -0.75 -10.97 23.64
CA LYS A 158 -1.98 -10.27 24.03
C LYS A 158 -1.66 -9.03 24.85
N ASP A 159 -2.30 -7.91 24.50
CA ASP A 159 -2.20 -6.64 25.19
C ASP A 159 -3.62 -6.07 25.34
N GLY A 160 -4.28 -6.45 26.43
CA GLY A 160 -5.71 -6.21 26.62
C GLY A 160 -6.54 -6.85 25.50
N ASN A 161 -7.38 -6.04 24.86
CA ASN A 161 -8.24 -6.46 23.76
C ASN A 161 -7.52 -6.45 22.38
N LYS A 162 -6.22 -6.15 22.36
CA LYS A 162 -5.41 -6.08 21.15
C LYS A 162 -4.28 -7.10 21.17
N ASN A 163 -3.71 -7.33 20.01
CA ASN A 163 -2.46 -8.04 19.85
C ASN A 163 -1.35 -7.02 19.65
N ARG A 164 -0.15 -7.33 20.11
CA ARG A 164 1.03 -6.50 19.96
C ARG A 164 2.22 -7.35 19.50
N LEU A 165 2.95 -6.85 18.52
CA LEU A 165 4.24 -7.43 18.11
C LEU A 165 5.29 -7.10 19.18
N ARG A 166 6.07 -8.11 19.59
CA ARG A 166 7.25 -7.94 20.42
C ARG A 166 8.46 -7.61 19.55
N GLU A 167 9.52 -7.11 20.13
CA GLU A 167 10.77 -6.86 19.41
C GLU A 167 11.30 -8.11 18.70
N GLN A 168 11.21 -9.27 19.33
CA GLN A 168 11.60 -10.54 18.73
C GLN A 168 10.74 -10.93 17.52
N ASP A 169 9.44 -10.61 17.52
CA ASP A 169 8.54 -10.87 16.40
C ASP A 169 8.90 -9.95 15.23
N ILE A 170 9.17 -8.68 15.51
CA ILE A 170 9.64 -7.71 14.51
C ILE A 170 10.99 -8.13 13.95
N HIS A 171 11.93 -8.52 14.83
CA HIS A 171 13.26 -8.99 14.41
C HIS A 171 13.13 -10.18 13.46
N LYS A 172 12.28 -11.17 13.80
CA LYS A 172 12.02 -12.33 12.94
C LYS A 172 11.48 -11.90 11.57
N ILE A 173 10.51 -11.00 11.52
CA ILE A 173 9.96 -10.47 10.25
C ILE A 173 11.05 -9.84 9.39
N VAL A 174 11.95 -9.06 10.01
CA VAL A 174 13.01 -8.33 9.30
C VAL A 174 14.13 -9.26 8.83
N THR A 175 14.41 -10.32 9.58
CA THR A 175 15.52 -11.26 9.28
C THR A 175 15.10 -12.45 8.44
N ASP A 176 13.83 -12.83 8.45
CA ASP A 176 13.30 -14.01 7.74
C ASP A 176 13.17 -13.77 6.23
N ARG A 177 14.20 -13.16 5.64
CA ARG A 177 14.30 -12.92 4.19
C ARG A 177 14.62 -14.18 3.39
N LYS A 178 14.69 -15.36 4.04
CA LYS A 178 15.17 -16.61 3.43
C LYS A 178 14.07 -17.54 2.94
N SER A 179 12.81 -17.22 3.15
CA SER A 179 11.69 -18.01 2.61
C SER A 179 11.30 -17.47 1.24
N VAL A 180 12.17 -17.66 0.26
CA VAL A 180 11.79 -17.52 -1.15
C VAL A 180 11.19 -18.85 -1.57
N VAL A 181 9.92 -18.87 -1.89
CA VAL A 181 9.28 -19.95 -2.65
C VAL A 181 9.07 -19.46 -4.07
#